data_c541750d3910c63a74991ec2f7e0b4b8
#
_entry.id   c541750d3910c63a74991ec2f7e0b4b8
#
_cell.length_a   1.000
_cell.length_b   1.000
_cell.length_c   1.000
_cell.angle_alpha   90.00
_cell.angle_beta   90.00
_cell.angle_gamma   90.00
#
_symmetry.space_group_name_H-M   'P 1'
#
loop_
_entity.id
_entity.type
_entity.pdbx_description
1 polymer ?
#
loop_
_entity_poly.entity_id
_entity_poly.type
_entity_poly.pdbx_seq_one_letter_code
_entity_poly.pdbx_strand_id
1 'polypeptide(L)'
;GSESIQFYPGSGHRHLMVWVGGKSRATCLDPQPLVGRSIADALPSGDGADVLRKIMDAAFFILRDHPVNEEREQEGLKPANCLWLWGQGRAAVWPPLPERYQIAGVVVSSSDVHRGVGVCAGLDAVELPLADGSDANEFTGCVQAAVQELAKKDFVYLHAGLSDDVLHATDVQDKVRAIERFDAQVVGPILAALATYPAYRLLVVCDPGLAKSHGAEVPPILYALCDSAAKPSAGVTKRFHEQDANIAGTAPRDATKLMLRLFPRGV
;
A
#
# COMPACT_ATOMS: atom_id res chain seq x y z
N GLY A 1 -16.29 -21.94 -2.07
CA GLY A 1 -15.40 -22.37 -1.00
C GLY A 1 -15.81 -23.73 -0.44
N SER A 2 -14.99 -24.26 0.40
CA SER A 2 -15.24 -25.47 1.18
C SER A 2 -14.97 -25.14 2.66
N GLU A 3 -15.19 -26.11 3.57
CA GLU A 3 -14.84 -25.93 5.00
C GLU A 3 -13.36 -25.59 5.20
N SER A 4 -12.47 -26.10 4.34
CA SER A 4 -11.02 -25.87 4.43
C SER A 4 -10.51 -24.71 3.57
N ILE A 5 -11.26 -24.27 2.53
CA ILE A 5 -10.85 -23.19 1.65
C ILE A 5 -11.98 -22.17 1.56
N GLN A 6 -11.69 -20.96 1.97
CA GLN A 6 -12.63 -19.84 2.01
C GLN A 6 -12.09 -18.67 1.20
N PHE A 7 -12.98 -17.95 0.52
CA PHE A 7 -12.67 -16.74 -0.23
C PHE A 7 -13.39 -15.56 0.40
N TYR A 8 -12.67 -14.49 0.61
CA TYR A 8 -13.18 -13.23 1.13
C TYR A 8 -13.01 -12.15 0.06
N PRO A 9 -14.12 -11.61 -0.45
CA PRO A 9 -14.04 -10.52 -1.41
C PRO A 9 -13.41 -9.29 -0.76
N GLY A 10 -12.50 -8.65 -1.47
CA GLY A 10 -11.92 -7.36 -1.15
C GLY A 10 -12.23 -6.35 -2.25
N SER A 11 -11.59 -5.22 -2.23
CA SER A 11 -11.81 -4.14 -3.17
C SER A 11 -11.23 -4.45 -4.56
N GLY A 12 -12.01 -4.17 -5.60
CA GLY A 12 -11.62 -4.33 -7.00
C GLY A 12 -11.25 -5.77 -7.35
N HIS A 13 -10.05 -5.97 -7.86
CA HIS A 13 -9.54 -7.28 -8.31
C HIS A 13 -8.80 -8.07 -7.22
N ARG A 14 -8.72 -7.57 -5.99
CA ARG A 14 -7.97 -8.19 -4.88
C ARG A 14 -8.92 -8.86 -3.90
N HIS A 15 -8.67 -10.14 -3.63
CA HIS A 15 -9.46 -10.96 -2.73
C HIS A 15 -8.53 -11.79 -1.84
N LEU A 16 -9.02 -12.25 -0.70
CA LEU A 16 -8.25 -13.10 0.20
C LEU A 16 -8.75 -14.54 0.09
N MET A 17 -7.83 -15.48 -0.12
CA MET A 17 -8.08 -16.91 0.05
C MET A 17 -7.46 -17.39 1.36
N VAL A 18 -8.25 -18.02 2.21
CA VAL A 18 -7.78 -18.69 3.42
C VAL A 18 -7.87 -20.20 3.22
N TRP A 19 -6.77 -20.89 3.43
CA TRP A 19 -6.70 -22.35 3.37
C TRP A 19 -6.32 -22.92 4.73
N VAL A 20 -7.34 -23.36 5.49
CA VAL A 20 -7.17 -23.96 6.82
C VAL A 20 -6.50 -25.33 6.68
N GLY A 21 -5.40 -25.54 7.38
CA GLY A 21 -4.58 -26.75 7.26
C GLY A 21 -3.87 -26.90 5.91
N GLY A 22 -3.83 -25.83 5.11
CA GLY A 22 -3.23 -25.82 3.79
C GLY A 22 -1.71 -25.97 3.79
N LYS A 23 -1.17 -26.15 2.59
CA LYS A 23 0.26 -26.37 2.36
C LYS A 23 0.98 -25.03 2.18
N SER A 24 1.79 -24.66 3.16
CA SER A 24 2.52 -23.39 3.15
C SER A 24 3.79 -23.39 2.27
N ARG A 25 4.14 -24.52 1.66
CA ARG A 25 5.32 -24.69 0.81
C ARG A 25 5.04 -24.55 -0.69
N ALA A 26 3.80 -24.28 -1.08
CA ALA A 26 3.50 -23.90 -2.45
C ALA A 26 4.16 -22.56 -2.77
N THR A 27 4.73 -22.45 -3.96
CA THR A 27 5.29 -21.20 -4.49
C THR A 27 4.34 -20.65 -5.51
N CYS A 28 3.89 -19.43 -5.28
CA CYS A 28 3.03 -18.67 -6.19
C CYS A 28 3.73 -17.35 -6.53
N LEU A 29 3.80 -17.01 -7.79
CA LEU A 29 4.52 -15.83 -8.27
C LEU A 29 3.61 -14.60 -8.31
N ASP A 30 4.18 -13.44 -8.04
CA ASP A 30 3.52 -12.15 -8.26
C ASP A 30 3.15 -12.00 -9.74
N PRO A 31 1.90 -11.66 -10.09
CA PRO A 31 1.47 -11.50 -11.47
C PRO A 31 2.07 -10.28 -12.18
N GLN A 32 2.47 -9.24 -11.46
CA GLN A 32 2.94 -8.00 -12.08
C GLN A 32 4.14 -8.17 -13.02
N PRO A 33 5.22 -8.90 -12.66
CA PRO A 33 6.34 -9.15 -13.58
C PRO A 33 5.98 -10.05 -14.76
N LEU A 34 4.80 -10.68 -14.73
CA LEU A 34 4.35 -11.63 -15.75
C LEU A 34 3.51 -10.98 -16.85
N VAL A 35 3.15 -9.71 -16.68
CA VAL A 35 2.35 -8.98 -17.68
C VAL A 35 3.06 -9.01 -19.05
N GLY A 36 2.33 -9.45 -20.09
CA GLY A 36 2.85 -9.60 -21.45
C GLY A 36 3.72 -10.84 -21.68
N ARG A 37 3.83 -11.76 -20.71
CA ARG A 37 4.60 -13.00 -20.83
C ARG A 37 3.70 -14.22 -20.79
N SER A 38 4.23 -15.37 -21.23
CA SER A 38 3.57 -16.65 -21.03
C SER A 38 3.54 -16.99 -19.53
N ILE A 39 2.39 -17.47 -19.06
CA ILE A 39 2.20 -17.89 -17.66
C ILE A 39 2.46 -19.38 -17.44
N ALA A 40 2.80 -20.14 -18.49
CA ALA A 40 2.94 -21.60 -18.42
C ALA A 40 3.94 -22.06 -17.34
N ASP A 41 5.07 -21.33 -17.24
CA ASP A 41 6.13 -21.64 -16.26
C ASP A 41 5.95 -20.87 -14.93
N ALA A 42 4.89 -20.06 -14.81
CA ALA A 42 4.61 -19.22 -13.66
C ALA A 42 3.48 -19.75 -12.77
N LEU A 43 2.88 -20.87 -13.14
CA LEU A 43 1.82 -21.50 -12.36
C LEU A 43 2.34 -21.96 -10.98
N PRO A 44 1.46 -22.07 -9.96
CA PRO A 44 1.84 -22.54 -8.64
C PRO A 44 2.66 -23.84 -8.70
N SER A 45 3.71 -23.94 -7.90
CA SER A 45 4.61 -25.09 -7.80
C SER A 45 4.85 -25.51 -6.35
N GLY A 46 5.44 -26.66 -6.13
CA GLY A 46 5.71 -27.20 -4.80
C GLY A 46 4.52 -27.94 -4.14
N ASP A 47 4.61 -28.18 -2.84
CA ASP A 47 3.65 -28.98 -2.08
C ASP A 47 2.30 -28.24 -1.97
N GLY A 48 1.24 -28.85 -2.50
CA GLY A 48 -0.12 -28.28 -2.55
C GLY A 48 -0.44 -27.50 -3.82
N ALA A 49 0.49 -27.36 -4.74
CA ALA A 49 0.30 -26.65 -6.00
C ALA A 49 -0.81 -27.27 -6.89
N ASP A 50 -1.00 -28.57 -6.81
CA ASP A 50 -2.05 -29.30 -7.52
C ASP A 50 -3.45 -28.82 -7.14
N VAL A 51 -3.68 -28.53 -5.86
CA VAL A 51 -4.94 -27.98 -5.36
C VAL A 51 -5.13 -26.54 -5.88
N LEU A 52 -4.08 -25.72 -5.81
CA LEU A 52 -4.13 -24.32 -6.25
C LEU A 52 -4.40 -24.22 -7.76
N ARG A 53 -3.74 -25.06 -8.57
CA ARG A 53 -3.97 -25.13 -10.02
C ARG A 53 -5.41 -25.55 -10.35
N LYS A 54 -5.95 -26.55 -9.65
CA LYS A 54 -7.35 -26.96 -9.82
C LYS A 54 -8.34 -25.84 -9.51
N ILE A 55 -8.04 -25.00 -8.50
CA ILE A 55 -8.86 -23.82 -8.18
C ILE A 55 -8.79 -22.80 -9.31
N MET A 56 -7.60 -22.53 -9.86
CA MET A 56 -7.43 -21.62 -10.99
C MET A 56 -8.16 -22.12 -12.24
N ASP A 57 -8.05 -23.42 -12.54
CA ASP A 57 -8.76 -24.06 -13.67
C ASP A 57 -10.28 -23.96 -13.49
N ALA A 58 -10.78 -24.28 -12.29
CA ALA A 58 -12.21 -24.17 -12.00
C ALA A 58 -12.72 -22.73 -12.11
N ALA A 59 -11.94 -21.76 -11.66
CA ALA A 59 -12.27 -20.35 -11.80
C ALA A 59 -12.39 -19.92 -13.27
N PHE A 60 -11.52 -20.40 -14.15
CA PHE A 60 -11.60 -20.12 -15.57
C PHE A 60 -12.95 -20.57 -16.18
N PHE A 61 -13.44 -21.76 -15.85
CA PHE A 61 -14.73 -22.25 -16.34
C PHE A 61 -15.90 -21.45 -15.78
N ILE A 62 -15.84 -21.04 -14.51
CA ILE A 62 -16.90 -20.24 -13.88
C ILE A 62 -16.96 -18.83 -14.47
N LEU A 63 -15.79 -18.21 -14.67
CA LEU A 63 -15.70 -16.83 -15.14
C LEU A 63 -16.04 -16.69 -16.62
N ARG A 64 -15.69 -17.68 -17.44
CA ARG A 64 -15.86 -17.63 -18.90
C ARG A 64 -17.29 -17.27 -19.33
N ASP A 65 -18.26 -17.89 -18.68
CA ASP A 65 -19.67 -17.75 -19.05
C ASP A 65 -20.45 -16.92 -18.01
N HIS A 66 -19.74 -16.01 -17.29
CA HIS A 66 -20.35 -15.19 -16.23
C HIS A 66 -21.00 -13.93 -16.83
N PRO A 67 -22.26 -13.56 -16.45
CA PRO A 67 -22.98 -12.41 -17.02
C PRO A 67 -22.21 -11.09 -16.95
N VAL A 68 -21.46 -10.83 -15.88
CA VAL A 68 -20.59 -9.65 -15.76
C VAL A 68 -19.53 -9.59 -16.87
N ASN A 69 -19.02 -10.74 -17.33
CA ASN A 69 -18.07 -10.76 -18.43
C ASN A 69 -18.76 -10.49 -19.77
N GLU A 70 -20.01 -10.93 -19.96
CA GLU A 70 -20.80 -10.60 -21.14
C GLU A 70 -21.07 -9.09 -21.21
N GLU A 71 -21.39 -8.44 -20.09
CA GLU A 71 -21.56 -6.99 -20.01
C GLU A 71 -20.25 -6.26 -20.34
N ARG A 72 -19.12 -6.71 -19.77
CA ARG A 72 -17.79 -6.13 -20.05
C ARG A 72 -17.42 -6.21 -21.53
N GLU A 73 -17.68 -7.33 -22.16
CA GLU A 73 -17.41 -7.51 -23.61
C GLU A 73 -18.32 -6.61 -24.46
N GLN A 74 -19.59 -6.43 -24.11
CA GLN A 74 -20.51 -5.48 -24.76
C GLN A 74 -20.01 -4.04 -24.66
N GLU A 75 -19.36 -3.68 -23.56
CA GLU A 75 -18.71 -2.37 -23.34
C GLU A 75 -17.31 -2.27 -23.99
N GLY A 76 -16.82 -3.30 -24.68
CA GLY A 76 -15.49 -3.34 -25.26
C GLY A 76 -14.35 -3.55 -24.26
N LEU A 77 -14.68 -3.94 -23.03
CA LEU A 77 -13.72 -4.23 -21.99
C LEU A 77 -13.27 -5.70 -22.03
N LYS A 78 -12.05 -5.98 -21.58
CA LYS A 78 -11.57 -7.36 -21.48
C LYS A 78 -12.29 -8.11 -20.37
N PRO A 79 -12.75 -9.35 -20.58
CA PRO A 79 -13.37 -10.17 -19.53
C PRO A 79 -12.33 -10.59 -18.48
N ALA A 80 -12.78 -10.76 -17.24
CA ALA A 80 -11.99 -11.39 -16.19
C ALA A 80 -12.09 -12.91 -16.36
N ASN A 81 -11.03 -13.55 -16.83
CA ASN A 81 -11.04 -14.97 -17.22
C ASN A 81 -10.16 -15.87 -16.34
N CYS A 82 -9.47 -15.33 -15.34
CA CYS A 82 -8.58 -16.11 -14.50
C CYS A 82 -8.56 -15.58 -13.06
N LEU A 83 -8.45 -16.51 -12.12
CA LEU A 83 -8.05 -16.25 -10.75
C LEU A 83 -6.55 -16.48 -10.63
N TRP A 84 -5.77 -15.49 -10.18
CA TRP A 84 -4.35 -15.64 -9.94
C TRP A 84 -4.05 -15.69 -8.44
N LEU A 85 -3.52 -16.82 -7.96
CA LEU A 85 -3.19 -17.03 -6.57
C LEU A 85 -1.72 -16.66 -6.32
N TRP A 86 -1.47 -15.74 -5.37
CA TRP A 86 -0.12 -15.27 -5.04
C TRP A 86 -0.08 -14.65 -3.64
N GLY A 87 1.11 -14.27 -3.19
CA GLY A 87 1.28 -13.64 -1.88
C GLY A 87 0.98 -14.59 -0.71
N GLN A 88 1.24 -15.88 -0.89
CA GLN A 88 0.99 -16.90 0.12
C GLN A 88 1.82 -16.65 1.39
N GLY A 89 1.23 -16.96 2.53
CA GLY A 89 1.88 -16.83 3.82
C GLY A 89 1.00 -17.35 4.95
N ARG A 90 1.45 -17.12 6.16
CA ARG A 90 0.68 -17.35 7.38
C ARG A 90 0.29 -16.01 7.98
N ALA A 91 -0.77 -16.00 8.80
CA ALA A 91 -1.13 -14.82 9.56
C ALA A 91 0.09 -14.29 10.32
N ALA A 92 0.41 -13.02 10.08
CA ALA A 92 1.53 -12.36 10.74
C ALA A 92 1.17 -12.10 12.22
N VAL A 93 2.13 -12.37 13.11
CA VAL A 93 2.03 -12.00 14.53
C VAL A 93 3.13 -10.98 14.78
N TRP A 94 2.76 -9.72 14.88
CA TRP A 94 3.70 -8.63 15.13
C TRP A 94 3.46 -8.04 16.51
N PRO A 95 4.52 -7.57 17.21
CA PRO A 95 4.33 -6.76 18.40
C PRO A 95 3.51 -5.51 18.05
N PRO A 96 2.38 -5.26 18.75
CA PRO A 96 1.54 -4.10 18.43
C PRO A 96 2.30 -2.79 18.63
N LEU A 97 2.20 -1.88 17.65
CA LEU A 97 2.82 -0.55 17.75
C LEU A 97 2.32 0.25 18.96
N PRO A 98 1.00 0.23 19.29
CA PRO A 98 0.50 0.89 20.48
C PRO A 98 1.19 0.45 21.78
N GLU A 99 1.44 -0.83 21.95
CA GLU A 99 2.13 -1.36 23.12
C GLU A 99 3.61 -0.99 23.12
N ARG A 100 4.27 -1.15 21.97
CA ARG A 100 5.71 -0.90 21.82
C ARG A 100 6.09 0.55 22.01
N TYR A 101 5.27 1.47 21.52
CA TYR A 101 5.57 2.90 21.54
C TYR A 101 4.69 3.70 22.50
N GLN A 102 3.79 3.05 23.25
CA GLN A 102 2.86 3.67 24.19
C GLN A 102 2.04 4.79 23.52
N ILE A 103 1.41 4.46 22.37
CA ILE A 103 0.65 5.38 21.54
C ILE A 103 -0.74 4.83 21.24
N ALA A 104 -1.72 5.68 21.06
CA ALA A 104 -2.96 5.36 20.38
C ALA A 104 -2.82 5.72 18.90
N GLY A 105 -2.93 4.73 18.01
CA GLY A 105 -2.69 4.93 16.59
C GLY A 105 -3.81 4.42 15.70
N VAL A 106 -3.89 5.00 14.50
CA VAL A 106 -4.89 4.64 13.49
C VAL A 106 -4.28 4.61 12.10
N VAL A 107 -4.77 3.71 11.24
CA VAL A 107 -4.47 3.67 9.81
C VAL A 107 -5.62 4.25 9.02
N VAL A 108 -5.30 5.16 8.10
CA VAL A 108 -6.21 5.77 7.14
C VAL A 108 -5.72 5.44 5.74
N SER A 109 -6.47 4.62 5.01
CA SER A 109 -6.14 4.22 3.63
C SER A 109 -7.37 3.69 2.90
N SER A 110 -7.47 3.96 1.62
CA SER A 110 -8.42 3.30 0.70
C SER A 110 -7.96 1.88 0.31
N SER A 111 -6.68 1.56 0.50
CA SER A 111 -6.11 0.25 0.18
C SER A 111 -6.34 -0.76 1.29
N ASP A 112 -7.01 -1.87 0.99
CA ASP A 112 -7.23 -2.99 1.93
C ASP A 112 -5.92 -3.57 2.46
N VAL A 113 -4.87 -3.60 1.63
CA VAL A 113 -3.54 -4.10 2.02
C VAL A 113 -2.94 -3.22 3.12
N HIS A 114 -2.92 -1.91 2.93
CA HIS A 114 -2.34 -0.98 3.91
C HIS A 114 -3.18 -0.92 5.19
N ARG A 115 -4.51 -0.97 5.08
CA ARG A 115 -5.40 -1.09 6.24
C ARG A 115 -5.11 -2.37 7.01
N GLY A 116 -5.03 -3.51 6.29
CA GLY A 116 -4.71 -4.81 6.89
C GLY A 116 -3.36 -4.84 7.60
N VAL A 117 -2.33 -4.23 7.01
CA VAL A 117 -1.01 -4.07 7.66
C VAL A 117 -1.12 -3.25 8.94
N GLY A 118 -1.87 -2.13 8.90
CA GLY A 118 -2.11 -1.30 10.08
C GLY A 118 -2.81 -2.08 11.21
N VAL A 119 -3.88 -2.81 10.89
CA VAL A 119 -4.61 -3.65 11.85
C VAL A 119 -3.71 -4.76 12.42
N CYS A 120 -2.92 -5.44 11.58
CA CYS A 120 -1.95 -6.44 12.05
C CYS A 120 -0.88 -5.83 12.95
N ALA A 121 -0.56 -4.56 12.78
CA ALA A 121 0.34 -3.81 13.65
C ALA A 121 -0.33 -3.24 14.91
N GLY A 122 -1.61 -3.53 15.14
CA GLY A 122 -2.38 -3.11 16.33
C GLY A 122 -2.96 -1.70 16.23
N LEU A 123 -2.98 -1.09 15.04
CA LEU A 123 -3.63 0.20 14.83
C LEU A 123 -5.14 0.02 14.61
N ASP A 124 -5.93 1.00 15.04
CA ASP A 124 -7.31 1.12 14.60
C ASP A 124 -7.36 1.39 13.09
N ALA A 125 -8.46 1.06 12.42
CA ALA A 125 -8.66 1.35 11.01
C ALA A 125 -9.89 2.22 10.80
N VAL A 126 -9.76 3.25 9.97
CA VAL A 126 -10.90 4.07 9.53
C VAL A 126 -11.52 3.45 8.29
N GLU A 127 -12.85 3.32 8.30
CA GLU A 127 -13.61 3.03 7.09
C GLU A 127 -13.76 4.33 6.28
N LEU A 128 -13.20 4.31 5.08
CA LEU A 128 -13.36 5.42 4.13
C LEU A 128 -14.52 5.11 3.21
N PRO A 129 -15.31 6.13 2.80
CA PRO A 129 -16.23 5.97 1.70
C PRO A 129 -15.50 5.44 0.47
N LEU A 130 -16.17 4.57 -0.30
CA LEU A 130 -15.64 4.14 -1.59
C LEU A 130 -15.38 5.40 -2.43
N ALA A 131 -14.19 5.47 -3.02
CA ALA A 131 -13.89 6.54 -3.97
C ALA A 131 -14.90 6.48 -5.12
N ASP A 132 -15.49 7.61 -5.47
CA ASP A 132 -16.45 7.73 -6.56
C ASP A 132 -15.81 7.64 -7.95
N GLY A 133 -14.51 7.35 -8.01
CA GLY A 133 -13.72 7.25 -9.23
C GLY A 133 -13.36 8.61 -9.85
N SER A 134 -13.71 9.72 -9.20
CA SER A 134 -13.31 11.04 -9.68
C SER A 134 -11.91 11.39 -9.17
N ASP A 135 -10.99 11.67 -10.07
CA ASP A 135 -9.61 12.10 -9.76
C ASP A 135 -9.55 13.34 -8.85
N ALA A 136 -10.59 14.17 -8.86
CA ALA A 136 -10.63 15.42 -8.11
C ALA A 136 -10.77 15.20 -6.59
N ASN A 137 -11.35 14.08 -6.16
CA ASN A 137 -11.68 13.80 -4.75
C ASN A 137 -10.89 12.63 -4.14
N GLU A 138 -9.97 12.04 -4.90
CA GLU A 138 -9.24 10.83 -4.51
C GLU A 138 -8.57 10.94 -3.12
N PHE A 139 -8.00 12.10 -2.80
CA PHE A 139 -7.29 12.31 -1.54
C PHE A 139 -8.12 12.99 -0.45
N THR A 140 -9.19 13.69 -0.83
CA THR A 140 -9.93 14.56 0.11
C THR A 140 -10.49 13.78 1.28
N GLY A 141 -11.13 12.63 1.03
CA GLY A 141 -11.69 11.78 2.09
C GLY A 141 -10.63 11.24 3.04
N CYS A 142 -9.50 10.78 2.51
CA CYS A 142 -8.38 10.29 3.32
C CYS A 142 -7.76 11.39 4.19
N VAL A 143 -7.56 12.58 3.63
CA VAL A 143 -6.97 13.72 4.35
C VAL A 143 -7.91 14.22 5.45
N GLN A 144 -9.20 14.36 5.16
CA GLN A 144 -10.20 14.75 6.16
C GLN A 144 -10.27 13.76 7.31
N ALA A 145 -10.31 12.45 7.01
CA ALA A 145 -10.29 11.40 8.03
C ALA A 145 -9.01 11.46 8.86
N ALA A 146 -7.85 11.61 8.22
CA ALA A 146 -6.57 11.71 8.92
C ALA A 146 -6.53 12.91 9.89
N VAL A 147 -7.00 14.08 9.46
CA VAL A 147 -7.07 15.29 10.31
C VAL A 147 -8.05 15.11 11.48
N GLN A 148 -9.20 14.48 11.24
CA GLN A 148 -10.15 14.18 12.31
C GLN A 148 -9.59 13.20 13.33
N GLU A 149 -8.84 12.20 12.89
CA GLU A 149 -8.23 11.22 13.78
C GLU A 149 -7.02 11.77 14.54
N LEU A 150 -6.28 12.73 13.99
CA LEU A 150 -5.20 13.44 14.71
C LEU A 150 -5.72 14.14 15.97
N ALA A 151 -6.97 14.56 16.01
CA ALA A 151 -7.57 15.16 17.21
C ALA A 151 -7.83 14.16 18.35
N LYS A 152 -7.80 12.84 18.06
CA LYS A 152 -8.18 11.76 18.99
C LYS A 152 -7.04 10.78 19.27
N LYS A 153 -6.03 10.74 18.39
CA LYS A 153 -4.97 9.74 18.39
C LYS A 153 -3.60 10.41 18.41
N ASP A 154 -2.63 9.73 19.00
CA ASP A 154 -1.23 10.17 19.03
C ASP A 154 -0.52 9.97 17.70
N PHE A 155 -1.00 9.01 16.89
CA PHE A 155 -0.40 8.60 15.64
C PHE A 155 -1.43 8.30 14.56
N VAL A 156 -1.21 8.87 13.38
CA VAL A 156 -1.97 8.55 12.17
C VAL A 156 -1.01 8.06 11.09
N TYR A 157 -1.21 6.84 10.62
CA TYR A 157 -0.60 6.33 9.42
C TYR A 157 -1.53 6.59 8.24
N LEU A 158 -1.23 7.61 7.45
CA LEU A 158 -1.97 7.94 6.24
C LEU A 158 -1.26 7.32 5.03
N HIS A 159 -1.93 6.41 4.34
CA HIS A 159 -1.53 5.94 3.02
C HIS A 159 -2.49 6.49 1.98
N ALA A 160 -1.98 7.34 1.12
CA ALA A 160 -2.68 7.86 -0.05
C ALA A 160 -1.96 7.34 -1.29
N GLY A 161 -2.56 6.34 -1.94
CA GLY A 161 -2.04 5.72 -3.16
C GLY A 161 -2.48 6.52 -4.38
N LEU A 162 -1.60 6.61 -5.37
CA LEU A 162 -1.98 7.03 -6.71
C LEU A 162 -2.73 5.86 -7.38
N SER A 163 -3.66 6.17 -8.30
CA SER A 163 -4.35 5.15 -9.06
C SER A 163 -3.36 4.26 -9.83
N ASP A 164 -3.73 3.00 -10.04
CA ASP A 164 -2.89 2.04 -10.80
C ASP A 164 -2.54 2.59 -12.20
N ASP A 165 -3.42 3.36 -12.83
CA ASP A 165 -3.18 3.98 -14.12
C ASP A 165 -2.01 4.97 -14.10
N VAL A 166 -1.91 5.79 -13.05
CA VAL A 166 -0.80 6.72 -12.86
C VAL A 166 0.49 5.99 -12.50
N LEU A 167 0.40 4.95 -11.69
CA LEU A 167 1.55 4.12 -11.32
C LEU A 167 2.16 3.42 -12.53
N HIS A 168 1.33 3.01 -13.49
CA HIS A 168 1.74 2.36 -14.74
C HIS A 168 1.89 3.34 -15.92
N ALA A 169 1.64 4.64 -15.73
CA ALA A 169 1.83 5.64 -16.77
C ALA A 169 3.27 5.60 -17.28
N THR A 170 3.40 5.49 -18.59
CA THR A 170 4.71 5.56 -19.27
C THR A 170 5.17 6.99 -19.44
N ASP A 171 4.27 7.96 -19.36
CA ASP A 171 4.56 9.39 -19.48
C ASP A 171 5.10 9.96 -18.16
N VAL A 172 6.29 10.52 -18.22
CA VAL A 172 6.95 11.21 -17.11
C VAL A 172 6.13 12.41 -16.62
N GLN A 173 5.45 13.11 -17.52
CA GLN A 173 4.64 14.29 -17.17
C GLN A 173 3.43 13.90 -16.33
N ASP A 174 2.83 12.74 -16.58
CA ASP A 174 1.72 12.24 -15.73
C ASP A 174 2.18 11.94 -14.32
N LYS A 175 3.36 11.36 -14.18
CA LYS A 175 3.99 11.11 -12.87
C LYS A 175 4.30 12.41 -12.13
N VAL A 176 4.83 13.42 -12.82
CA VAL A 176 5.10 14.73 -12.24
C VAL A 176 3.80 15.37 -11.74
N ARG A 177 2.76 15.41 -12.59
CA ARG A 177 1.44 15.94 -12.20
C ARG A 177 0.84 15.22 -10.99
N ALA A 178 1.04 13.91 -10.90
CA ALA A 178 0.56 13.12 -9.77
C ALA A 178 1.28 13.49 -8.47
N ILE A 179 2.61 13.69 -8.51
CA ILE A 179 3.40 14.14 -7.36
C ILE A 179 2.97 15.54 -6.94
N GLU A 180 2.79 16.46 -7.89
CA GLU A 180 2.32 17.83 -7.61
C GLU A 180 0.92 17.84 -6.97
N ARG A 181 0.00 16.98 -7.46
CA ARG A 181 -1.32 16.82 -6.85
C ARG A 181 -1.22 16.26 -5.44
N PHE A 182 -0.39 15.26 -5.22
CA PHE A 182 -0.17 14.67 -3.89
C PHE A 182 0.36 15.73 -2.91
N ASP A 183 1.34 16.53 -3.33
CA ASP A 183 1.87 17.61 -2.50
C ASP A 183 0.76 18.63 -2.15
N ALA A 184 0.02 19.10 -3.14
CA ALA A 184 -1.02 20.12 -2.95
C ALA A 184 -2.24 19.61 -2.17
N GLN A 185 -2.66 18.37 -2.37
CA GLN A 185 -3.91 17.83 -1.82
C GLN A 185 -3.74 16.98 -0.57
N VAL A 186 -2.54 16.47 -0.30
CA VAL A 186 -2.24 15.65 0.89
C VAL A 186 -1.25 16.36 1.80
N VAL A 187 -0.04 16.63 1.34
CA VAL A 187 1.05 17.14 2.19
C VAL A 187 0.71 18.53 2.71
N GLY A 188 0.29 19.44 1.84
CA GLY A 188 -0.08 20.81 2.20
C GLY A 188 -1.17 20.88 3.27
N PRO A 189 -2.35 20.25 3.08
CA PRO A 189 -3.42 20.23 4.08
C PRO A 189 -3.03 19.57 5.41
N ILE A 190 -2.24 18.49 5.38
CA ILE A 190 -1.74 17.85 6.60
C ILE A 190 -0.78 18.78 7.35
N LEU A 191 0.14 19.45 6.66
CA LEU A 191 1.02 20.43 7.28
C LEU A 191 0.24 21.60 7.89
N ALA A 192 -0.77 22.10 7.20
CA ALA A 192 -1.65 23.15 7.71
C ALA A 192 -2.38 22.73 8.99
N ALA A 193 -2.90 21.50 9.03
CA ALA A 193 -3.53 20.95 10.21
C ALA A 193 -2.52 20.77 11.37
N LEU A 194 -1.34 20.22 11.08
CA LEU A 194 -0.29 20.02 12.08
C LEU A 194 0.22 21.32 12.69
N ALA A 195 0.22 22.42 11.95
CA ALA A 195 0.62 23.73 12.46
C ALA A 195 -0.24 24.25 13.64
N THR A 196 -1.43 23.68 13.86
CA THR A 196 -2.29 23.98 15.00
C THR A 196 -1.89 23.26 16.29
N TYR A 197 -1.01 22.27 16.22
CA TYR A 197 -0.52 21.51 17.37
C TYR A 197 0.76 22.16 17.96
N PRO A 198 0.92 22.13 19.29
CA PRO A 198 2.10 22.74 19.95
C PRO A 198 3.41 22.01 19.59
N ALA A 199 3.32 20.72 19.28
CA ALA A 199 4.46 19.92 18.83
C ALA A 199 3.96 18.75 17.98
N TYR A 200 4.67 18.46 16.88
CA TYR A 200 4.37 17.33 16.00
C TYR A 200 5.63 16.79 15.34
N ARG A 201 5.53 15.55 14.86
CA ARG A 201 6.46 14.96 13.91
C ARG A 201 5.70 14.46 12.69
N LEU A 202 6.23 14.76 11.53
CA LEU A 202 5.72 14.30 10.24
C LEU A 202 6.82 13.52 9.53
N LEU A 203 6.54 12.26 9.21
CA LEU A 203 7.37 11.43 8.34
C LEU A 203 6.64 11.24 7.01
N VAL A 204 7.25 11.75 5.93
CA VAL A 204 6.80 11.50 4.55
C VAL A 204 7.72 10.45 3.95
N VAL A 205 7.13 9.41 3.37
CA VAL A 205 7.87 8.31 2.75
C VAL A 205 7.33 8.09 1.34
N CYS A 206 8.22 8.01 0.35
CA CYS A 206 7.87 7.66 -1.01
C CYS A 206 8.11 6.16 -1.23
N ASP A 207 7.08 5.42 -1.66
CA ASP A 207 7.25 4.00 -2.01
C ASP A 207 7.96 3.89 -3.36
N PRO A 208 9.12 3.21 -3.45
CA PRO A 208 9.83 2.98 -4.69
C PRO A 208 9.20 1.89 -5.57
N GLY A 209 7.97 1.47 -5.29
CA GLY A 209 7.27 0.38 -6.00
C GLY A 209 7.33 0.44 -7.52
N LEU A 210 7.51 1.63 -8.07
CA LEU A 210 7.67 1.88 -9.52
C LEU A 210 9.06 1.55 -10.07
N ALA A 211 10.07 1.41 -9.22
CA ALA A 211 11.44 1.16 -9.66
C ALA A 211 11.77 -0.35 -9.78
N LYS A 212 10.84 -1.24 -9.45
CA LYS A 212 11.04 -2.71 -9.53
C LYS A 212 11.04 -3.28 -10.96
N SER A 213 11.01 -2.44 -11.98
CA SER A 213 11.12 -2.91 -13.35
C SER A 213 12.56 -3.37 -13.64
N HIS A 214 12.72 -4.65 -13.94
CA HIS A 214 13.87 -5.25 -14.64
C HIS A 214 15.11 -5.66 -13.83
N GLY A 215 14.96 -6.22 -12.63
CA GLY A 215 16.09 -6.89 -11.95
C GLY A 215 17.17 -5.95 -11.41
N ALA A 216 16.86 -4.67 -11.31
CA ALA A 216 17.71 -3.69 -10.65
C ALA A 216 17.63 -3.84 -9.11
N GLU A 217 18.69 -3.49 -8.40
CA GLU A 217 18.64 -3.33 -6.95
C GLU A 217 17.48 -2.41 -6.58
N VAL A 218 16.76 -2.76 -5.50
CA VAL A 218 15.67 -1.92 -4.98
C VAL A 218 16.27 -0.57 -4.62
N PRO A 219 15.85 0.55 -5.25
CA PRO A 219 16.43 1.83 -4.95
C PRO A 219 16.16 2.23 -3.49
N PRO A 220 17.02 3.07 -2.89
CA PRO A 220 16.79 3.59 -1.57
C PRO A 220 15.45 4.33 -1.48
N ILE A 221 14.72 4.08 -0.39
CA ILE A 221 13.46 4.78 -0.11
C ILE A 221 13.74 6.22 0.26
N LEU A 222 13.14 7.17 -0.45
CA LEU A 222 13.21 8.58 -0.12
C LEU A 222 12.24 8.87 1.03
N TYR A 223 12.74 9.58 2.06
CA TYR A 223 11.90 10.05 3.16
C TYR A 223 12.28 11.45 3.63
N ALA A 224 11.33 12.15 4.21
CA ALA A 224 11.55 13.39 4.95
C ALA A 224 10.94 13.28 6.34
N LEU A 225 11.70 13.67 7.37
CA LEU A 225 11.24 13.73 8.75
C LEU A 225 11.30 15.18 9.22
N CYS A 226 10.15 15.74 9.55
CA CYS A 226 9.99 17.03 10.18
C CYS A 226 9.69 16.84 11.67
N ASP A 227 10.43 17.54 12.53
CA ASP A 227 10.14 17.66 13.96
C ASP A 227 9.98 19.14 14.29
N SER A 228 8.78 19.56 14.69
CA SER A 228 8.47 20.98 14.98
C SER A 228 9.23 21.53 16.17
N ALA A 229 9.71 20.67 17.07
CA ALA A 229 10.53 21.06 18.22
C ALA A 229 12.03 21.18 17.88
N ALA A 230 12.46 20.65 16.72
CA ALA A 230 13.85 20.75 16.29
C ALA A 230 14.17 22.15 15.78
N LYS A 231 15.36 22.67 16.14
CA LYS A 231 15.83 23.92 15.57
C LYS A 231 16.04 23.74 14.05
N PRO A 232 15.57 24.68 13.22
CA PRO A 232 15.87 24.63 11.80
C PRO A 232 17.37 24.51 11.57
N SER A 233 17.82 23.58 10.77
CA SER A 233 19.24 23.54 10.38
C SER A 233 19.52 24.73 9.49
N ALA A 234 20.45 25.57 9.91
CA ALA A 234 20.79 26.79 9.18
C ALA A 234 21.29 26.44 7.76
N GLY A 235 20.71 27.07 6.77
CA GLY A 235 21.41 27.44 5.55
C GLY A 235 21.17 26.66 4.27
N VAL A 236 20.36 25.59 4.20
CA VAL A 236 20.08 24.97 2.89
C VAL A 236 18.61 24.59 2.80
N THR A 237 17.88 25.22 1.88
CA THR A 237 16.57 24.76 1.45
C THR A 237 16.77 23.44 0.71
N LYS A 238 16.40 22.34 1.35
CA LYS A 238 16.48 21.00 0.75
C LYS A 238 15.15 20.69 0.09
N ARG A 239 15.22 20.18 -1.12
CA ARG A 239 14.06 19.67 -1.84
C ARG A 239 13.88 18.20 -1.54
N PHE A 240 12.66 17.70 -1.66
CA PHE A 240 12.35 16.29 -1.50
C PHE A 240 12.69 15.54 -2.79
N HIS A 241 13.99 15.28 -2.99
CA HIS A 241 14.49 14.47 -4.10
C HIS A 241 15.83 13.80 -3.75
N GLU A 242 16.22 12.80 -4.54
CA GLU A 242 17.32 11.88 -4.25
C GLU A 242 18.67 12.59 -4.13
N GLN A 243 18.94 13.61 -4.94
CA GLN A 243 20.22 14.33 -4.91
C GLN A 243 20.40 15.06 -3.58
N ASP A 244 19.37 15.80 -3.12
CA ASP A 244 19.42 16.50 -1.86
C ASP A 244 19.45 15.53 -0.67
N ALA A 245 18.75 14.39 -0.77
CA ALA A 245 18.79 13.33 0.24
C ALA A 245 20.18 12.69 0.38
N ASN A 246 20.86 12.45 -0.73
CA ASN A 246 22.24 11.92 -0.74
C ASN A 246 23.24 12.88 -0.10
N ILE A 247 23.06 14.19 -0.32
CA ILE A 247 23.90 15.24 0.31
C ILE A 247 23.64 15.31 1.83
N ALA A 248 22.40 15.06 2.27
CA ALA A 248 22.02 15.09 3.67
C ALA A 248 22.70 13.98 4.53
N GLY A 249 23.19 12.92 3.92
CA GLY A 249 24.15 11.99 4.50
C GLY A 249 23.70 11.09 5.65
N THR A 250 22.40 11.00 5.96
CA THR A 250 21.91 10.25 7.13
C THR A 250 20.87 9.18 6.77
N ALA A 251 21.14 8.35 5.78
CA ALA A 251 20.28 7.23 5.47
C ALA A 251 20.39 6.15 6.57
N PRO A 252 19.35 5.84 7.34
CA PRO A 252 19.36 4.65 8.15
C PRO A 252 19.36 3.43 7.20
N ARG A 253 20.28 2.50 7.41
CA ARG A 253 20.30 1.23 6.65
C ARG A 253 19.11 0.33 6.99
N ASP A 254 18.36 0.66 8.03
CA ASP A 254 17.25 -0.10 8.58
C ASP A 254 16.06 0.85 8.78
N ALA A 255 14.99 0.60 8.04
CA ALA A 255 13.76 1.39 8.08
C ALA A 255 13.10 1.39 9.48
N THR A 256 13.31 0.35 10.29
CA THR A 256 12.77 0.29 11.66
C THR A 256 13.35 1.40 12.54
N LYS A 257 14.54 1.91 12.22
CA LYS A 257 15.14 3.06 12.92
C LYS A 257 14.43 4.38 12.67
N LEU A 258 13.64 4.49 11.59
CA LEU A 258 12.79 5.67 11.35
C LEU A 258 11.68 5.74 12.39
N MET A 259 11.10 4.62 12.78
CA MET A 259 10.08 4.57 13.82
C MET A 259 10.60 5.06 15.17
N LEU A 260 11.86 4.75 15.51
CA LEU A 260 12.50 5.26 16.74
C LEU A 260 12.72 6.78 16.70
N ARG A 261 12.89 7.36 15.51
CA ARG A 261 12.98 8.84 15.37
C ARG A 261 11.60 9.48 15.43
N LEU A 262 10.58 8.81 14.93
CA LEU A 262 9.21 9.28 15.01
C LEU A 262 8.69 9.19 16.46
N PHE A 263 9.04 8.14 17.19
CA PHE A 263 8.66 7.89 18.58
C PHE A 263 9.87 7.80 19.53
N PRO A 264 10.53 8.91 19.85
CA PRO A 264 11.78 8.86 20.62
C PRO A 264 11.64 8.46 22.10
N ARG A 265 10.43 8.33 22.62
CA ARG A 265 10.15 7.94 24.02
C ARG A 265 9.74 6.46 24.18
N GLY A 266 9.63 5.72 23.11
CA GLY A 266 9.24 4.31 23.11
C GLY A 266 10.46 3.39 23.01
N VAL A 267 11.13 3.12 24.11
CA VAL A 267 12.08 2.00 24.29
C VAL A 267 11.89 1.47 25.71
#